data_5dd2ed9daddb6a9f627f282e20e47b6b
#
_entry.id   5dd2ed9daddb6a9f627f282e20e47b6b
#
_cell.length_a   1.000
_cell.length_b   1.000
_cell.length_c   1.000
_cell.angle_alpha   90.00
_cell.angle_beta   90.00
_cell.angle_gamma   90.00
#
_symmetry.space_group_name_H-M   'P 1'
#
loop_
_entity.id
_entity.type
_entity.pdbx_description
1 polymer ?
#
loop_
_entity_poly.entity_id
_entity_poly.type
_entity_poly.pdbx_seq_one_letter_code
_entity_poly.pdbx_strand_id
1 'polypeptide(L)'
;MPSTQLRQTRLTQAKHVVVKIGTQLLIGKDGQMQLDYIQHIADQIAELAQRKVQITVVSSGAVGAGLVELNLPKRPKDVAKLQAIAAVGQRKLMTCFHDAFEKHDMEVGQLLLTRSDLDDRLRYLNFRNCIAQTHRFGCVPIINENDSVAVDEIRFGDNDMLAALACNALRADALIILSGIDGLLDHDNLRVDLLKHAK
;
A
#
# COMPACT_ATOMS: atom_id res chain seq x y z
N MET A 1 -19.97 23.04 -2.49
CA MET A 1 -18.91 23.20 -1.48
C MET A 1 -17.56 23.19 -2.19
N PRO A 2 -16.59 24.04 -1.82
CA PRO A 2 -15.25 23.95 -2.34
C PRO A 2 -14.67 22.55 -2.12
N SER A 3 -13.87 22.05 -3.06
CA SER A 3 -13.28 20.69 -3.00
C SER A 3 -12.51 20.43 -1.70
N THR A 4 -11.82 21.43 -1.18
CA THR A 4 -11.07 21.40 0.08
C THR A 4 -11.97 21.15 1.30
N GLN A 5 -13.12 21.79 1.36
CA GLN A 5 -14.06 21.66 2.48
C GLN A 5 -14.73 20.27 2.49
N LEU A 6 -15.02 19.72 1.30
CA LEU A 6 -15.54 18.36 1.17
C LEU A 6 -14.51 17.31 1.64
N ARG A 7 -13.23 17.46 1.22
CA ARG A 7 -12.12 16.59 1.67
C ARG A 7 -11.98 16.65 3.19
N GLN A 8 -11.94 17.85 3.76
CA GLN A 8 -11.79 18.05 5.20
C GLN A 8 -12.90 17.37 5.99
N THR A 9 -14.17 17.57 5.58
CA THR A 9 -15.32 16.94 6.24
C THR A 9 -15.29 15.43 6.14
N ARG A 10 -14.93 14.84 5.00
CA ARG A 10 -14.89 13.39 4.81
C ARG A 10 -13.75 12.75 5.59
N LEU A 11 -12.55 13.33 5.54
CA LEU A 11 -11.38 12.76 6.21
C LEU A 11 -11.45 12.87 7.74
N THR A 12 -12.03 13.94 8.28
CA THR A 12 -12.19 14.08 9.75
C THR A 12 -13.22 13.09 10.34
N GLN A 13 -14.10 12.55 9.53
CA GLN A 13 -15.10 11.57 9.95
C GLN A 13 -14.71 10.13 9.63
N ALA A 14 -13.61 9.93 8.90
CA ALA A 14 -13.15 8.60 8.48
C ALA A 14 -12.74 7.76 9.70
N LYS A 15 -13.23 6.53 9.75
CA LYS A 15 -12.91 5.53 10.78
C LYS A 15 -12.00 4.42 10.25
N HIS A 16 -12.06 4.16 8.96
CA HIS A 16 -11.19 3.21 8.29
C HIS A 16 -10.64 3.84 7.01
N VAL A 17 -9.32 3.92 6.91
CA VAL A 17 -8.62 4.51 5.76
C VAL A 17 -7.65 3.48 5.18
N VAL A 18 -7.66 3.33 3.86
CA VAL A 18 -6.64 2.59 3.13
C VAL A 18 -5.59 3.60 2.63
N VAL A 19 -4.33 3.33 2.91
CA VAL A 19 -3.19 4.15 2.46
C VAL A 19 -2.33 3.33 1.52
N LYS A 20 -2.28 3.70 0.24
CA LYS A 20 -1.38 3.08 -0.73
C LYS A 20 -0.08 3.87 -0.81
N ILE A 21 1.05 3.17 -0.76
CA ILE A 21 2.39 3.76 -0.83
C ILE A 21 3.08 3.27 -2.11
N GLY A 22 3.39 4.21 -3.01
CA GLY A 22 4.06 3.91 -4.27
C GLY A 22 5.53 3.55 -4.11
N THR A 23 6.05 2.73 -5.02
CA THR A 23 7.45 2.24 -5.00
C THR A 23 8.47 3.38 -4.89
N GLN A 24 8.24 4.49 -5.59
CA GLN A 24 9.18 5.63 -5.62
C GLN A 24 9.36 6.33 -4.27
N LEU A 25 8.42 6.14 -3.34
CA LEU A 25 8.47 6.68 -1.99
C LEU A 25 9.17 5.73 -1.01
N LEU A 26 9.18 4.44 -1.33
CA LEU A 26 9.81 3.40 -0.51
C LEU A 26 11.26 3.14 -0.95
N ILE A 27 11.53 3.31 -2.25
CA ILE A 27 12.86 3.15 -2.85
C ILE A 27 13.25 4.47 -3.51
N GLY A 28 14.31 5.08 -3.04
CA GLY A 28 14.82 6.34 -3.57
C GLY A 28 15.40 6.20 -4.98
N LYS A 29 15.67 7.34 -5.59
CA LYS A 29 16.33 7.40 -6.92
C LYS A 29 17.75 6.82 -6.90
N ASP A 30 18.36 6.79 -5.74
CA ASP A 30 19.66 6.15 -5.44
C ASP A 30 19.57 4.62 -5.33
N GLY A 31 18.37 4.07 -5.44
CA GLY A 31 18.09 2.65 -5.29
C GLY A 31 18.06 2.17 -3.83
N GLN A 32 18.12 3.05 -2.83
CA GLN A 32 18.10 2.67 -1.42
C GLN A 32 16.69 2.73 -0.83
N MET A 33 16.46 1.93 0.24
CA MET A 33 15.24 2.03 1.03
C MET A 33 15.15 3.39 1.71
N GLN A 34 14.02 4.05 1.59
CA GLN A 34 13.74 5.36 2.21
C GLN A 34 13.23 5.18 3.64
N LEU A 35 14.13 4.79 4.55
CA LEU A 35 13.77 4.44 5.93
C LEU A 35 13.13 5.61 6.69
N ASP A 36 13.64 6.83 6.50
CA ASP A 36 13.09 8.04 7.13
C ASP A 36 11.65 8.32 6.65
N TYR A 37 11.36 8.05 5.38
CA TYR A 37 10.01 8.20 4.86
C TYR A 37 9.07 7.14 5.42
N ILE A 38 9.53 5.88 5.51
CA ILE A 38 8.75 4.78 6.12
C ILE A 38 8.45 5.12 7.58
N GLN A 39 9.45 5.62 8.32
CA GLN A 39 9.27 6.07 9.71
C GLN A 39 8.24 7.20 9.80
N HIS A 40 8.35 8.22 8.95
CA HIS A 40 7.41 9.33 8.95
C HIS A 40 5.96 8.88 8.69
N ILE A 41 5.75 7.89 7.82
CA ILE A 41 4.43 7.31 7.60
C ILE A 41 3.96 6.52 8.83
N ALA A 42 4.84 5.75 9.46
CA ALA A 42 4.51 5.02 10.69
C ALA A 42 4.10 5.98 11.83
N ASP A 43 4.82 7.09 12.00
CA ASP A 43 4.51 8.13 12.99
C ASP A 43 3.09 8.70 12.80
N GLN A 44 2.73 9.04 11.55
CA GLN A 44 1.39 9.55 11.23
C GLN A 44 0.29 8.49 11.43
N ILE A 45 0.56 7.23 11.06
CA ILE A 45 -0.39 6.14 11.25
C ILE A 45 -0.60 5.89 12.75
N ALA A 46 0.46 5.89 13.56
CA ALA A 46 0.37 5.75 15.01
C ALA A 46 -0.47 6.87 15.64
N GLU A 47 -0.30 8.12 15.21
CA GLU A 47 -1.13 9.24 15.66
C GLU A 47 -2.62 9.04 15.31
N LEU A 48 -2.92 8.57 14.10
CA LEU A 48 -4.29 8.27 13.68
C LEU A 48 -4.88 7.09 14.45
N ALA A 49 -4.09 6.07 14.76
CA ALA A 49 -4.52 4.92 15.56
C ALA A 49 -4.90 5.34 16.99
N GLN A 50 -4.18 6.27 17.61
CA GLN A 50 -4.55 6.88 18.90
C GLN A 50 -5.93 7.56 18.84
N ARG A 51 -6.29 8.10 17.68
CA ARG A 51 -7.63 8.68 17.41
C ARG A 51 -8.67 7.62 17.05
N LYS A 52 -8.35 6.33 17.18
CA LYS A 52 -9.21 5.18 16.84
C LYS A 52 -9.59 5.09 15.35
N VAL A 53 -8.75 5.62 14.49
CA VAL A 53 -8.85 5.41 13.03
C VAL A 53 -8.11 4.13 12.67
N GLN A 54 -8.78 3.19 12.01
CA GLN A 54 -8.16 1.98 11.48
C GLN A 54 -7.44 2.31 10.18
N ILE A 55 -6.16 1.96 10.09
CA ILE A 55 -5.37 2.16 8.88
C ILE A 55 -4.94 0.82 8.31
N THR A 56 -5.27 0.58 7.06
CA THR A 56 -4.76 -0.55 6.27
C THR A 56 -3.80 0.01 5.22
N VAL A 57 -2.56 -0.47 5.21
CA VAL A 57 -1.56 -0.05 4.23
C VAL A 57 -1.57 -0.98 3.03
N VAL A 58 -1.50 -0.42 1.82
CA VAL A 58 -1.20 -1.17 0.59
C VAL A 58 0.17 -0.72 0.10
N SER A 59 1.13 -1.60 0.21
CA SER A 59 2.52 -1.32 -0.14
C SER A 59 2.82 -1.72 -1.58
N SER A 60 3.89 -1.18 -2.10
CA SER A 60 4.56 -1.57 -3.33
C SER A 60 6.05 -1.76 -3.06
N GLY A 61 6.84 -2.03 -4.09
CA GLY A 61 8.29 -1.93 -4.00
C GLY A 61 9.03 -3.20 -3.62
N ALA A 62 8.37 -4.37 -3.55
CA ALA A 62 9.04 -5.64 -3.24
C ALA A 62 10.17 -5.94 -4.23
N VAL A 63 9.96 -5.77 -5.54
CA VAL A 63 11.04 -5.94 -6.53
C VAL A 63 12.18 -4.95 -6.29
N GLY A 64 11.87 -3.67 -6.02
CA GLY A 64 12.88 -2.65 -5.72
C GLY A 64 13.71 -2.99 -4.49
N ALA A 65 13.07 -3.36 -3.38
CA ALA A 65 13.72 -3.80 -2.16
C ALA A 65 14.60 -5.05 -2.39
N GLY A 66 14.15 -5.98 -3.24
CA GLY A 66 14.92 -7.17 -3.60
C GLY A 66 16.14 -6.88 -4.46
N LEU A 67 16.06 -5.90 -5.36
CA LEU A 67 17.22 -5.42 -6.12
C LEU A 67 18.30 -4.88 -5.19
N VAL A 68 17.91 -4.10 -4.19
CA VAL A 68 18.81 -3.56 -3.16
C VAL A 68 19.45 -4.69 -2.37
N GLU A 69 18.64 -5.59 -1.81
CA GLU A 69 19.11 -6.69 -0.94
C GLU A 69 20.06 -7.66 -1.68
N LEU A 70 19.81 -7.90 -2.97
CA LEU A 70 20.62 -8.77 -3.82
C LEU A 70 21.77 -8.04 -4.53
N ASN A 71 21.96 -6.72 -4.29
CA ASN A 71 22.96 -5.88 -4.96
C ASN A 71 22.89 -5.98 -6.49
N LEU A 72 21.69 -6.03 -7.06
CA LEU A 72 21.51 -6.13 -8.51
C LEU A 72 21.45 -4.72 -9.14
N PRO A 73 22.33 -4.40 -10.11
CA PRO A 73 22.44 -3.05 -10.65
C PRO A 73 21.29 -2.68 -11.59
N LYS A 74 20.54 -3.67 -12.09
CA LYS A 74 19.47 -3.46 -13.06
C LYS A 74 18.30 -4.42 -12.82
N ARG A 75 17.09 -3.92 -13.04
CA ARG A 75 15.87 -4.73 -13.03
C ARG A 75 15.86 -5.68 -14.24
N PRO A 76 15.79 -7.01 -14.05
CA PRO A 76 15.68 -7.96 -15.13
C PRO A 76 14.30 -7.84 -15.82
N LYS A 77 14.22 -8.37 -17.05
CA LYS A 77 12.95 -8.46 -17.81
C LYS A 77 12.28 -9.83 -17.65
N ASP A 78 13.01 -10.81 -17.21
CA ASP A 78 12.54 -12.18 -17.02
C ASP A 78 11.62 -12.26 -15.80
N VAL A 79 10.41 -12.84 -15.99
CA VAL A 79 9.37 -12.88 -14.96
C VAL A 79 9.80 -13.72 -13.77
N ALA A 80 10.38 -14.89 -13.99
CA ALA A 80 10.81 -15.76 -12.89
C ALA A 80 11.90 -15.09 -12.02
N LYS A 81 12.79 -14.32 -12.64
CA LYS A 81 13.78 -13.53 -11.91
C LYS A 81 13.13 -12.42 -11.10
N LEU A 82 12.12 -11.73 -11.67
CA LEU A 82 11.39 -10.69 -10.96
C LEU A 82 10.62 -11.26 -9.76
N GLN A 83 9.98 -12.41 -9.92
CA GLN A 83 9.29 -13.13 -8.84
C GLN A 83 10.24 -13.50 -7.71
N ALA A 84 11.40 -14.07 -8.04
CA ALA A 84 12.42 -14.42 -7.04
C ALA A 84 12.98 -13.18 -6.32
N ILE A 85 13.22 -12.09 -7.04
CA ILE A 85 13.68 -10.82 -6.47
C ILE A 85 12.61 -10.24 -5.54
N ALA A 86 11.33 -10.24 -5.96
CA ALA A 86 10.23 -9.77 -5.14
C ALA A 86 10.09 -10.59 -3.84
N ALA A 87 10.23 -11.91 -3.91
CA ALA A 87 10.18 -12.78 -2.72
C ALA A 87 11.25 -12.40 -1.68
N VAL A 88 12.48 -12.11 -2.13
CA VAL A 88 13.56 -11.62 -1.24
C VAL A 88 13.24 -10.23 -0.71
N GLY A 89 12.80 -9.32 -1.59
CA GLY A 89 12.54 -7.93 -1.23
C GLY A 89 11.31 -7.77 -0.34
N GLN A 90 10.30 -8.62 -0.47
CA GLN A 90 9.12 -8.59 0.39
C GLN A 90 9.48 -8.78 1.87
N ARG A 91 10.40 -9.70 2.17
CA ARG A 91 10.94 -9.86 3.52
C ARG A 91 11.59 -8.56 4.03
N LYS A 92 12.46 -7.96 3.21
CA LYS A 92 13.14 -6.70 3.56
C LYS A 92 12.16 -5.57 3.81
N LEU A 93 11.17 -5.45 2.94
CA LEU A 93 10.13 -4.43 3.04
C LEU A 93 9.35 -4.57 4.36
N MET A 94 8.95 -5.80 4.73
CA MET A 94 8.26 -6.05 5.99
C MET A 94 9.13 -5.76 7.20
N THR A 95 10.44 -6.07 7.16
CA THR A 95 11.36 -5.69 8.22
C THR A 95 11.41 -4.16 8.41
N CYS A 96 11.49 -3.38 7.31
CA CYS A 96 11.49 -1.92 7.40
C CYS A 96 10.18 -1.36 8.01
N PHE A 97 9.03 -1.94 7.66
CA PHE A 97 7.77 -1.55 8.30
C PHE A 97 7.72 -1.95 9.76
N HIS A 98 8.11 -3.19 10.10
CA HIS A 98 8.15 -3.65 11.48
C HIS A 98 9.01 -2.72 12.35
N ASP A 99 10.25 -2.45 11.95
CA ASP A 99 11.19 -1.59 12.68
C ASP A 99 10.64 -0.16 12.88
N ALA A 100 9.86 0.34 11.92
CA ALA A 100 9.26 1.67 12.02
C ALA A 100 8.06 1.70 12.98
N PHE A 101 7.20 0.67 12.96
CA PHE A 101 6.02 0.59 13.81
C PHE A 101 6.34 0.13 15.24
N GLU A 102 7.39 -0.67 15.43
CA GLU A 102 7.87 -1.11 16.75
C GLU A 102 8.19 0.08 17.68
N LYS A 103 8.67 1.21 17.13
CA LYS A 103 8.91 2.44 17.90
C LYS A 103 7.66 3.06 18.52
N HIS A 104 6.48 2.61 18.08
CA HIS A 104 5.17 3.02 18.59
C HIS A 104 4.45 1.89 19.34
N ASP A 105 5.16 0.81 19.70
CA ASP A 105 4.60 -0.40 20.31
C ASP A 105 3.48 -1.02 19.45
N MET A 106 3.59 -0.91 18.13
CA MET A 106 2.62 -1.43 17.17
C MET A 106 3.24 -2.55 16.32
N GLU A 107 2.47 -3.64 16.17
CA GLU A 107 2.83 -4.75 15.30
C GLU A 107 2.27 -4.58 13.90
N VAL A 108 2.88 -5.23 12.92
CA VAL A 108 2.42 -5.27 11.54
C VAL A 108 2.00 -6.67 11.13
N GLY A 109 0.89 -6.77 10.37
CA GLY A 109 0.42 -8.03 9.81
C GLY A 109 0.54 -8.05 8.29
N GLN A 110 1.31 -8.99 7.72
CA GLN A 110 1.46 -9.11 6.27
C GLN A 110 0.31 -9.88 5.63
N LEU A 111 -0.25 -9.34 4.54
CA LEU A 111 -1.18 -10.02 3.66
C LEU A 111 -0.69 -9.91 2.22
N LEU A 112 -0.48 -11.05 1.57
CA LEU A 112 -0.14 -11.12 0.16
C LEU A 112 -1.35 -11.59 -0.64
N LEU A 113 -1.76 -10.81 -1.61
CA LEU A 113 -2.96 -11.05 -2.42
C LEU A 113 -2.60 -11.03 -3.91
N THR A 114 -3.38 -11.76 -4.67
CA THR A 114 -3.50 -11.55 -6.10
C THR A 114 -4.88 -10.97 -6.41
N ARG A 115 -5.06 -10.41 -7.60
CA ARG A 115 -6.38 -9.93 -8.04
C ARG A 115 -7.45 -11.03 -7.95
N SER A 116 -7.10 -12.27 -8.32
CA SER A 116 -8.01 -13.41 -8.25
C SER A 116 -8.49 -13.75 -6.84
N ASP A 117 -7.73 -13.40 -5.80
CA ASP A 117 -8.16 -13.61 -4.42
C ASP A 117 -9.32 -12.69 -4.02
N LEU A 118 -9.45 -11.53 -4.66
CA LEU A 118 -10.55 -10.61 -4.43
C LEU A 118 -11.77 -10.90 -5.32
N ASP A 119 -11.60 -11.64 -6.40
CA ASP A 119 -12.68 -12.08 -7.29
C ASP A 119 -13.36 -13.37 -6.76
N ASP A 120 -12.65 -14.22 -6.03
CA ASP A 120 -13.20 -15.41 -5.37
C ASP A 120 -13.94 -15.07 -4.09
N ARG A 121 -15.21 -15.47 -4.00
CA ARG A 121 -16.08 -15.12 -2.86
C ARG A 121 -15.55 -15.62 -1.52
N LEU A 122 -15.00 -16.81 -1.45
CA LEU A 122 -14.51 -17.38 -0.18
C LEU A 122 -13.23 -16.67 0.25
N ARG A 123 -12.28 -16.48 -0.66
CA ARG A 123 -11.02 -15.78 -0.41
C ARG A 123 -11.27 -14.31 -0.03
N TYR A 124 -12.19 -13.65 -0.71
CA TYR A 124 -12.65 -12.29 -0.38
C TYR A 124 -13.17 -12.19 1.05
N LEU A 125 -14.03 -13.14 1.50
CA LEU A 125 -14.52 -13.15 2.87
C LEU A 125 -13.41 -13.42 3.89
N ASN A 126 -12.50 -14.35 3.58
CA ASN A 126 -11.35 -14.65 4.43
C ASN A 126 -10.42 -13.45 4.56
N PHE A 127 -10.15 -12.76 3.45
CA PHE A 127 -9.38 -11.51 3.45
C PHE A 127 -10.00 -10.46 4.39
N ARG A 128 -11.29 -10.17 4.24
CA ARG A 128 -11.99 -9.21 5.09
C ARG A 128 -11.93 -9.59 6.57
N ASN A 129 -12.17 -10.86 6.87
CA ASN A 129 -12.14 -11.35 8.24
C ASN A 129 -10.73 -11.27 8.83
N CYS A 130 -9.70 -11.60 8.05
CA CYS A 130 -8.31 -11.49 8.45
C CYS A 130 -7.95 -10.04 8.81
N ILE A 131 -8.24 -9.07 7.94
CA ILE A 131 -8.01 -7.64 8.20
C ILE A 131 -8.73 -7.19 9.47
N ALA A 132 -10.00 -7.58 9.63
CA ALA A 132 -10.78 -7.20 10.81
C ALA A 132 -10.18 -7.76 12.11
N GLN A 133 -9.64 -9.00 12.11
CA GLN A 133 -8.96 -9.56 13.28
C GLN A 133 -7.58 -8.92 13.50
N THR A 134 -6.82 -8.63 12.45
CA THR A 134 -5.54 -7.93 12.55
C THR A 134 -5.71 -6.58 13.26
N HIS A 135 -6.73 -5.81 12.88
CA HIS A 135 -7.06 -4.56 13.59
C HIS A 135 -7.49 -4.79 15.04
N ARG A 136 -8.24 -5.85 15.34
CA ARG A 136 -8.65 -6.18 16.73
C ARG A 136 -7.46 -6.53 17.62
N PHE A 137 -6.41 -7.12 17.06
CA PHE A 137 -5.15 -7.38 17.77
C PHE A 137 -4.30 -6.12 17.94
N GLY A 138 -4.73 -4.96 17.44
CA GLY A 138 -3.96 -3.72 17.51
C GLY A 138 -2.84 -3.64 16.46
N CYS A 139 -2.81 -4.57 15.51
CA CYS A 139 -1.79 -4.60 14.46
C CYS A 139 -2.19 -3.76 13.25
N VAL A 140 -1.21 -3.24 12.50
CA VAL A 140 -1.41 -2.57 11.22
C VAL A 140 -1.32 -3.57 10.08
N PRO A 141 -2.41 -3.81 9.31
CA PRO A 141 -2.35 -4.68 8.15
C PRO A 141 -1.53 -4.02 7.02
N ILE A 142 -0.54 -4.74 6.50
CA ILE A 142 0.26 -4.35 5.33
C ILE A 142 -0.07 -5.32 4.20
N ILE A 143 -0.80 -4.85 3.21
CA ILE A 143 -1.16 -5.60 2.01
C ILE A 143 -0.11 -5.34 0.93
N ASN A 144 0.29 -6.36 0.20
CA ASN A 144 1.03 -6.23 -1.05
C ASN A 144 0.55 -7.28 -2.06
N GLU A 145 0.91 -7.09 -3.32
CA GLU A 145 0.73 -8.12 -4.34
C GLU A 145 1.56 -9.36 -3.99
N ASN A 146 1.01 -10.54 -4.27
CA ASN A 146 1.76 -11.78 -4.20
C ASN A 146 2.57 -11.97 -5.48
N ASP A 147 3.61 -11.18 -5.63
CA ASP A 147 4.52 -11.18 -6.78
C ASP A 147 5.13 -12.57 -7.07
N SER A 148 5.18 -13.46 -6.08
CA SER A 148 5.75 -14.81 -6.27
C SER A 148 4.92 -15.68 -7.20
N VAL A 149 3.63 -15.39 -7.37
CA VAL A 149 2.70 -16.15 -8.21
C VAL A 149 1.94 -15.29 -9.22
N ALA A 150 1.92 -13.95 -9.03
CA ALA A 150 1.33 -13.01 -9.96
C ALA A 150 2.22 -12.82 -11.19
N VAL A 151 1.61 -12.65 -12.37
CA VAL A 151 2.33 -12.49 -13.66
C VAL A 151 2.08 -11.10 -14.25
N ASP A 152 0.84 -10.62 -14.20
CA ASP A 152 0.42 -9.41 -14.92
C ASP A 152 0.88 -8.15 -14.20
N GLU A 153 0.72 -8.08 -12.90
CA GLU A 153 1.03 -6.91 -12.06
C GLU A 153 2.54 -6.69 -11.92
N ILE A 154 3.33 -7.75 -11.90
CA ILE A 154 4.79 -7.66 -11.80
C ILE A 154 5.42 -6.91 -12.99
N ARG A 155 4.71 -6.87 -14.13
CA ARG A 155 5.11 -6.14 -15.32
C ARG A 155 4.79 -4.65 -15.22
N PHE A 156 3.68 -4.29 -14.59
CA PHE A 156 3.17 -2.92 -14.51
C PHE A 156 3.52 -2.22 -13.19
N GLY A 157 3.77 -2.99 -12.12
CA GLY A 157 4.35 -2.49 -10.86
C GLY A 157 3.48 -1.51 -10.09
N ASP A 158 2.17 -1.49 -10.32
CA ASP A 158 1.26 -0.52 -9.71
C ASP A 158 0.15 -1.21 -8.91
N ASN A 159 0.15 -0.98 -7.59
CA ASN A 159 -0.83 -1.49 -6.65
C ASN A 159 -2.03 -0.55 -6.45
N ASP A 160 -2.24 0.45 -7.32
CA ASP A 160 -3.39 1.36 -7.20
C ASP A 160 -4.71 0.61 -7.37
N MET A 161 -4.78 -0.31 -8.34
CA MET A 161 -5.95 -1.16 -8.53
C MET A 161 -6.18 -2.09 -7.32
N LEU A 162 -5.12 -2.73 -6.81
CA LEU A 162 -5.21 -3.56 -5.60
C LEU A 162 -5.71 -2.75 -4.41
N ALA A 163 -5.21 -1.52 -4.25
CA ALA A 163 -5.64 -0.61 -3.18
C ALA A 163 -7.12 -0.20 -3.32
N ALA A 164 -7.58 0.08 -4.55
CA ALA A 164 -8.97 0.40 -4.81
C ALA A 164 -9.89 -0.80 -4.52
N LEU A 165 -9.51 -2.01 -4.95
CA LEU A 165 -10.24 -3.24 -4.66
C LEU A 165 -10.27 -3.54 -3.15
N ALA A 166 -9.14 -3.39 -2.45
CA ALA A 166 -9.05 -3.56 -1.00
C ALA A 166 -9.94 -2.53 -0.27
N CYS A 167 -9.87 -1.26 -0.66
CA CYS A 167 -10.71 -0.18 -0.10
C CYS A 167 -12.20 -0.51 -0.22
N ASN A 168 -12.63 -0.95 -1.41
CA ASN A 168 -14.02 -1.36 -1.66
C ASN A 168 -14.39 -2.61 -0.82
N ALA A 169 -13.54 -3.63 -0.82
CA ALA A 169 -13.77 -4.87 -0.07
C ALA A 169 -13.92 -4.60 1.43
N LEU A 170 -13.10 -3.74 1.99
CA LEU A 170 -13.11 -3.36 3.40
C LEU A 170 -14.21 -2.34 3.74
N ARG A 171 -14.86 -1.76 2.73
CA ARG A 171 -15.79 -0.62 2.87
C ARG A 171 -15.12 0.52 3.64
N ALA A 172 -13.86 0.80 3.32
CA ALA A 172 -13.14 1.89 3.95
C ALA A 172 -13.74 3.25 3.55
N ASP A 173 -13.63 4.22 4.44
CA ASP A 173 -14.21 5.56 4.27
C ASP A 173 -13.39 6.42 3.28
N ALA A 174 -12.10 6.10 3.14
CA ALA A 174 -11.21 6.79 2.23
C ALA A 174 -10.06 5.89 1.73
N LEU A 175 -9.62 6.16 0.51
CA LEU A 175 -8.36 5.70 -0.06
C LEU A 175 -7.45 6.90 -0.28
N ILE A 176 -6.25 6.85 0.31
CA ILE A 176 -5.19 7.85 0.11
C ILE A 176 -4.09 7.17 -0.69
N ILE A 177 -3.75 7.74 -1.85
CA ILE A 177 -2.66 7.25 -2.69
C ILE A 177 -1.49 8.20 -2.54
N LEU A 178 -0.42 7.71 -1.93
CA LEU A 178 0.86 8.41 -1.82
C LEU A 178 1.72 8.04 -3.02
N SER A 179 2.02 9.01 -3.85
CA SER A 179 2.79 8.81 -5.09
C SER A 179 3.70 10.00 -5.37
N GLY A 180 4.57 9.88 -6.38
CA GLY A 180 5.46 10.95 -6.81
C GLY A 180 4.79 11.99 -7.73
N ILE A 181 3.47 11.93 -7.91
CA ILE A 181 2.70 12.88 -8.73
C ILE A 181 1.64 13.57 -7.87
N ASP A 182 1.23 14.79 -8.28
CA ASP A 182 0.35 15.67 -7.49
C ASP A 182 -1.13 15.25 -7.46
N GLY A 183 -1.49 14.09 -7.97
CA GLY A 183 -2.86 13.58 -7.95
C GLY A 183 -3.28 12.93 -9.26
N LEU A 184 -4.59 12.73 -9.43
CA LEU A 184 -5.15 12.23 -10.68
C LEU A 184 -4.96 13.26 -11.79
N LEU A 185 -4.41 12.82 -12.91
CA LEU A 185 -4.23 13.66 -14.10
C LEU A 185 -5.27 13.29 -15.16
N ASP A 186 -5.73 14.28 -15.91
CA ASP A 186 -6.56 14.08 -17.08
C ASP A 186 -5.70 13.75 -18.33
N HIS A 187 -6.36 13.67 -19.50
CA HIS A 187 -5.69 13.36 -20.78
C HIS A 187 -4.70 14.46 -21.23
N ASP A 188 -4.82 15.68 -20.70
CA ASP A 188 -3.90 16.80 -20.96
C ASP A 188 -2.80 16.92 -19.89
N ASN A 189 -2.67 15.92 -19.00
CA ASN A 189 -1.77 15.92 -17.83
C ASN A 189 -2.05 17.04 -16.83
N LEU A 190 -3.28 17.57 -16.79
CA LEU A 190 -3.70 18.53 -15.78
C LEU A 190 -4.29 17.80 -14.57
N ARG A 191 -4.01 18.34 -13.38
CA ARG A 191 -4.51 17.73 -12.14
C ARG A 191 -6.02 17.88 -12.04
N VAL A 192 -6.70 16.76 -11.77
CA VAL A 192 -8.14 16.71 -11.50
C VAL A 192 -8.39 16.95 -10.02
N ASP A 193 -8.91 18.12 -9.65
CA ASP A 193 -9.19 18.45 -8.25
C ASP A 193 -10.41 17.71 -7.67
N LEU A 194 -11.39 17.42 -8.50
CA LEU A 194 -12.63 16.73 -8.10
C LEU A 194 -13.23 15.95 -9.26
N LEU A 195 -13.29 14.63 -9.12
CA LEU A 195 -14.04 13.75 -10.01
C LEU A 195 -15.40 13.45 -9.37
N LYS A 196 -16.51 13.87 -10.01
CA LYS A 196 -17.87 13.67 -9.48
C LYS A 196 -18.42 12.28 -9.80
N HIS A 197 -18.06 11.73 -10.96
CA HIS A 197 -18.47 10.41 -11.44
C HIS A 197 -17.32 9.77 -12.20
N ALA A 198 -16.99 8.52 -11.88
CA ALA A 198 -16.19 7.66 -12.74
C ALA A 198 -17.11 7.03 -13.78
N LYS A 199 -16.75 7.13 -15.07
CA LYS A 199 -17.45 6.40 -16.15
C LYS A 199 -16.78 5.05 -16.35
#